data_cdfec3b75dc8ac3e881e67f94d65cdcd
#
_entry.id   cdfec3b75dc8ac3e881e67f94d65cdcd
#
_cell.length_a   1.000
_cell.length_b   1.000
_cell.length_c   1.000
_cell.angle_alpha   90.00
_cell.angle_beta   90.00
_cell.angle_gamma   90.00
#
_symmetry.space_group_name_H-M   'P 1'
#
loop_
_entity.id
_entity.type
_entity.pdbx_description
1 polymer ?
#
loop_
_entity_poly.entity_id
_entity_poly.type
_entity_poly.pdbx_seq_one_letter_code
_entity_poly.pdbx_strand_id
1 'polypeptide(L)'
;MSDLEYKIRPMTLDDYDEVYALWMQIHGFGIRSIDDSKEGVERFLKRNPTTSMVAVSEGKIVGAILCGHDGRRGCLYHVCVHENYRKHGIGKSMAVACMRALQEEKINKVCLIAFKSNELGNHFWKEAGWDFREDLNYYDFTLNEANICLLYTSPSPRDLSTS
;
A
#
# COMPACT_ATOMS: atom_id res chain seq x y z
N MET A 1 -9.08 3.92 -29.47
CA MET A 1 -9.13 3.94 -27.99
C MET A 1 -8.03 4.83 -27.46
N SER A 2 -8.40 5.82 -26.70
CA SER A 2 -7.40 6.73 -26.14
C SER A 2 -6.67 6.08 -24.96
N ASP A 3 -5.39 6.28 -24.89
CA ASP A 3 -4.60 5.81 -23.76
C ASP A 3 -4.87 6.69 -22.56
N LEU A 4 -4.97 6.05 -21.40
CA LEU A 4 -5.10 6.79 -20.14
C LEU A 4 -3.77 7.43 -19.79
N GLU A 5 -3.78 8.73 -19.57
CA GLU A 5 -2.58 9.43 -19.13
C GLU A 5 -2.54 9.51 -17.61
N TYR A 6 -1.38 9.17 -17.03
CA TYR A 6 -1.17 9.27 -15.61
C TYR A 6 0.32 9.51 -15.33
N LYS A 7 0.60 10.02 -14.15
CA LYS A 7 1.98 10.23 -13.67
C LYS A 7 2.14 9.61 -12.30
N ILE A 8 3.33 9.07 -12.06
CA ILE A 8 3.70 8.54 -10.76
C ILE A 8 4.67 9.53 -10.11
N ARG A 9 4.41 9.89 -8.86
CA ARG A 9 5.31 10.74 -8.09
C ARG A 9 5.31 10.34 -6.62
N PRO A 10 6.34 10.74 -5.86
CA PRO A 10 6.34 10.49 -4.42
C PRO A 10 5.15 11.14 -3.73
N MET A 11 4.59 10.43 -2.76
CA MET A 11 3.51 10.93 -1.92
C MET A 11 4.05 11.93 -0.91
N THR A 12 3.30 13.02 -0.70
CA THR A 12 3.56 13.96 0.38
C THR A 12 2.37 14.02 1.32
N LEU A 13 2.53 14.66 2.47
CA LEU A 13 1.43 14.78 3.43
C LEU A 13 0.25 15.57 2.86
N ASP A 14 0.50 16.46 1.92
CA ASP A 14 -0.57 17.21 1.24
C ASP A 14 -1.54 16.29 0.49
N ASP A 15 -1.11 15.09 0.15
CA ASP A 15 -1.94 14.11 -0.55
C ASP A 15 -2.83 13.31 0.39
N TYR A 16 -2.64 13.44 1.70
CA TYR A 16 -3.25 12.55 2.67
C TYR A 16 -4.78 12.45 2.55
N ASP A 17 -5.46 13.60 2.49
CA ASP A 17 -6.93 13.58 2.49
C ASP A 17 -7.49 12.85 1.27
N GLU A 18 -6.88 13.06 0.11
CA GLU A 18 -7.28 12.42 -1.13
C GLU A 18 -6.95 10.92 -1.12
N VAL A 19 -5.78 10.56 -0.60
CA VAL A 19 -5.37 9.16 -0.47
C VAL A 19 -6.27 8.44 0.53
N TYR A 20 -6.58 9.08 1.67
CA TYR A 20 -7.47 8.48 2.66
C TYR A 20 -8.86 8.22 2.07
N ALA A 21 -9.40 9.16 1.32
CA ALA A 21 -10.68 9.00 0.64
C ALA A 21 -10.64 7.82 -0.35
N LEU A 22 -9.52 7.64 -1.04
CA LEU A 22 -9.33 6.50 -1.93
C LEU A 22 -9.33 5.19 -1.15
N TRP A 23 -8.59 5.13 -0.03
CA TRP A 23 -8.57 3.93 0.82
C TRP A 23 -9.96 3.53 1.27
N MET A 24 -10.79 4.50 1.63
CA MET A 24 -12.13 4.22 2.15
C MET A 24 -13.07 3.64 1.08
N GLN A 25 -12.72 3.75 -0.19
CA GLN A 25 -13.47 3.17 -1.29
C GLN A 25 -13.00 1.77 -1.68
N ILE A 26 -11.83 1.36 -1.19
CA ILE A 26 -11.20 0.11 -1.57
C ILE A 26 -11.48 -0.96 -0.52
N HIS A 27 -11.80 -2.16 -0.98
CA HIS A 27 -11.92 -3.34 -0.11
C HIS A 27 -10.69 -4.22 -0.31
N GLY A 28 -10.36 -5.01 0.70
CA GLY A 28 -9.27 -5.96 0.60
C GLY A 28 -8.05 -5.64 1.47
N PHE A 29 -8.08 -4.53 2.21
CA PHE A 29 -7.10 -4.27 3.25
C PHE A 29 -7.75 -3.52 4.41
N GLY A 30 -7.14 -3.61 5.58
CA GLY A 30 -7.67 -2.96 6.78
C GLY A 30 -7.06 -1.57 6.96
N ILE A 31 -7.90 -0.60 7.30
CA ILE A 31 -7.48 0.74 7.67
C ILE A 31 -7.41 0.81 9.18
N ARG A 32 -6.29 1.26 9.73
CA ARG A 32 -6.05 1.34 11.16
C ARG A 32 -6.27 2.76 11.68
N SER A 33 -6.89 2.86 12.85
CA SER A 33 -7.28 4.17 13.41
C SER A 33 -6.09 5.07 13.72
N ILE A 34 -4.97 4.52 14.17
CA ILE A 34 -3.78 5.29 14.53
C ILE A 34 -2.78 5.32 13.40
N ASP A 35 -2.40 4.15 12.88
CA ASP A 35 -1.37 4.08 11.84
C ASP A 35 -1.76 4.83 10.58
N ASP A 36 -3.05 4.79 10.22
CA ASP A 36 -3.55 5.40 9.00
C ASP A 36 -4.19 6.77 9.23
N SER A 37 -4.10 7.30 10.44
CA SER A 37 -4.47 8.69 10.71
C SER A 37 -3.49 9.63 10.00
N LYS A 38 -3.86 10.90 9.88
CA LYS A 38 -2.96 11.89 9.28
C LYS A 38 -1.64 11.97 10.04
N GLU A 39 -1.70 11.93 11.37
CA GLU A 39 -0.50 11.94 12.22
C GLU A 39 0.36 10.70 12.01
N GLY A 40 -0.28 9.51 11.91
CA GLY A 40 0.44 8.27 11.67
C GLY A 40 1.13 8.23 10.32
N VAL A 41 0.43 8.69 9.29
CA VAL A 41 0.99 8.75 7.94
C VAL A 41 2.10 9.81 7.86
N GLU A 42 1.93 10.94 8.54
CA GLU A 42 2.98 11.96 8.62
C GLU A 42 4.26 11.38 9.20
N ARG A 43 4.15 10.64 10.31
CA ARG A 43 5.29 9.98 10.94
C ARG A 43 5.97 9.01 9.98
N PHE A 44 5.17 8.24 9.25
CA PHE A 44 5.67 7.27 8.28
C PHE A 44 6.42 7.97 7.15
N LEU A 45 5.85 9.03 6.59
CA LEU A 45 6.45 9.78 5.48
C LEU A 45 7.70 10.55 5.91
N LYS A 46 7.77 11.00 7.16
CA LYS A 46 8.99 11.64 7.68
C LYS A 46 10.15 10.64 7.77
N ARG A 47 9.84 9.41 8.18
CA ARG A 47 10.85 8.35 8.23
C ARG A 47 11.25 7.88 6.84
N ASN A 48 10.31 7.87 5.91
CA ASN A 48 10.50 7.36 4.54
C ASN A 48 9.99 8.41 3.54
N PRO A 49 10.77 9.48 3.31
CA PRO A 49 10.24 10.63 2.55
C PRO A 49 10.15 10.44 1.04
N THR A 50 10.82 9.43 0.47
CA THR A 50 10.94 9.31 -0.99
C THR A 50 10.35 8.05 -1.58
N THR A 51 9.86 7.12 -0.76
CA THR A 51 9.56 5.76 -1.24
C THR A 51 8.08 5.48 -1.48
N SER A 52 7.17 6.21 -0.83
CA SER A 52 5.73 6.05 -1.09
C SER A 52 5.35 6.77 -2.36
N MET A 53 4.41 6.21 -3.14
CA MET A 53 4.05 6.75 -4.45
C MET A 53 2.55 6.97 -4.58
N VAL A 54 2.19 7.97 -5.37
CA VAL A 54 0.81 8.17 -5.82
C VAL A 54 0.78 8.22 -7.34
N ALA A 55 -0.34 7.80 -7.90
CA ALA A 55 -0.62 7.92 -9.32
C ALA A 55 -1.65 9.02 -9.52
N VAL A 56 -1.36 9.95 -10.40
CA VAL A 56 -2.22 11.12 -10.66
C VAL A 56 -2.67 11.08 -12.11
N SER A 57 -3.97 11.20 -12.33
CA SER A 57 -4.57 11.27 -13.66
C SER A 57 -5.57 12.43 -13.67
N GLU A 58 -5.42 13.35 -14.62
CA GLU A 58 -6.28 14.52 -14.73
C GLU A 58 -6.41 15.30 -13.41
N GLY A 59 -5.28 15.45 -12.71
CA GLY A 59 -5.24 16.19 -11.46
C GLY A 59 -5.81 15.48 -10.25
N LYS A 60 -6.20 14.21 -10.40
CA LYS A 60 -6.77 13.39 -9.31
C LYS A 60 -5.85 12.24 -8.95
N ILE A 61 -5.77 11.94 -7.68
CA ILE A 61 -5.05 10.75 -7.21
C ILE A 61 -5.93 9.54 -7.47
N VAL A 62 -5.44 8.63 -8.31
CA VAL A 62 -6.17 7.43 -8.71
C VAL A 62 -5.51 6.15 -8.20
N GLY A 63 -4.37 6.26 -7.56
CA GLY A 63 -3.68 5.12 -6.95
C GLY A 63 -2.69 5.59 -5.92
N ALA A 64 -2.34 4.70 -5.00
CA ALA A 64 -1.38 5.00 -3.93
C ALA A 64 -0.73 3.73 -3.43
N ILE A 65 0.52 3.85 -2.97
CA ILE A 65 1.24 2.81 -2.25
C ILE A 65 2.02 3.50 -1.14
N LEU A 66 1.84 3.05 0.10
CA LEU A 66 2.76 3.39 1.17
C LEU A 66 3.92 2.42 1.09
N CYS A 67 5.13 2.96 1.05
CA CYS A 67 6.34 2.15 0.97
C CYS A 67 7.38 2.71 1.93
N GLY A 68 7.94 1.84 2.74
CA GLY A 68 8.97 2.25 3.69
C GLY A 68 9.99 1.16 3.90
N HIS A 69 11.04 1.48 4.66
CA HIS A 69 12.08 0.51 4.98
C HIS A 69 12.64 0.79 6.37
N ASP A 70 13.32 -0.20 6.91
CA ASP A 70 13.95 -0.14 8.22
C ASP A 70 15.48 0.00 8.13
N GLY A 71 16.00 0.32 6.95
CA GLY A 71 17.44 0.35 6.65
C GLY A 71 17.96 -0.98 6.13
N ARG A 72 17.13 -2.02 6.13
CA ARG A 72 17.53 -3.36 5.69
C ARG A 72 16.54 -3.97 4.69
N ARG A 73 15.24 -3.87 4.99
CA ARG A 73 14.17 -4.43 4.15
C ARG A 73 13.11 -3.38 3.93
N GLY A 74 12.52 -3.40 2.74
CA GLY A 74 11.38 -2.56 2.42
C GLY A 74 10.07 -3.31 2.55
N CYS A 75 8.98 -2.55 2.65
CA CYS A 75 7.64 -3.12 2.70
C CYS A 75 6.64 -2.20 2.00
N LEU A 76 5.70 -2.79 1.27
CA LEU A 76 4.59 -2.06 0.66
C LEU A 76 3.33 -2.23 1.51
N TYR A 77 2.59 -1.15 1.70
CA TYR A 77 1.31 -1.14 2.42
C TYR A 77 0.25 -0.46 1.59
N HIS A 78 -0.99 -0.90 1.72
CA HIS A 78 -2.17 -0.24 1.14
C HIS A 78 -2.02 0.06 -0.34
N VAL A 79 -1.60 -0.94 -1.10
CA VAL A 79 -1.48 -0.82 -2.55
C VAL A 79 -2.88 -0.78 -3.15
N CYS A 80 -3.23 0.30 -3.81
CA CYS A 80 -4.56 0.43 -4.37
C CYS A 80 -4.58 1.27 -5.65
N VAL A 81 -5.53 0.93 -6.52
CA VAL A 81 -5.86 1.70 -7.72
C VAL A 81 -7.37 1.81 -7.76
N HIS A 82 -7.88 3.01 -7.99
CA HIS A 82 -9.31 3.24 -8.14
C HIS A 82 -9.87 2.32 -9.22
N GLU A 83 -11.03 1.71 -8.96
CA GLU A 83 -11.56 0.66 -9.83
C GLU A 83 -11.75 1.09 -11.29
N ASN A 84 -12.09 2.37 -11.53
CA ASN A 84 -12.28 2.90 -12.88
C ASN A 84 -10.96 3.10 -13.65
N TYR A 85 -9.82 2.93 -12.98
CA TYR A 85 -8.50 3.16 -13.55
C TYR A 85 -7.66 1.89 -13.59
N ARG A 86 -8.26 0.75 -13.25
CA ARG A 86 -7.57 -0.55 -13.28
C ARG A 86 -7.34 -1.01 -14.71
N LYS A 87 -6.43 -1.97 -14.88
CA LYS A 87 -6.06 -2.57 -16.17
C LYS A 87 -5.35 -1.61 -17.13
N HIS A 88 -4.72 -0.57 -16.58
CA HIS A 88 -3.89 0.37 -17.35
C HIS A 88 -2.42 0.33 -16.95
N GLY A 89 -2.03 -0.62 -16.09
CA GLY A 89 -0.65 -0.75 -15.64
C GLY A 89 -0.25 0.20 -14.52
N ILE A 90 -1.19 0.92 -13.92
CA ILE A 90 -0.91 1.91 -12.87
C ILE A 90 -0.30 1.25 -11.63
N GLY A 91 -0.91 0.16 -11.15
CA GLY A 91 -0.40 -0.55 -9.97
C GLY A 91 1.02 -1.04 -10.16
N LYS A 92 1.30 -1.63 -11.30
CA LYS A 92 2.63 -2.11 -11.64
C LYS A 92 3.63 -0.96 -11.72
N SER A 93 3.25 0.15 -12.36
CA SER A 93 4.12 1.32 -12.49
C SER A 93 4.45 1.92 -11.13
N MET A 94 3.47 2.01 -10.23
CA MET A 94 3.71 2.50 -8.88
C MET A 94 4.64 1.57 -8.10
N ALA A 95 4.42 0.26 -8.19
CA ALA A 95 5.27 -0.71 -7.49
C ALA A 95 6.71 -0.62 -7.98
N VAL A 96 6.91 -0.50 -9.29
CA VAL A 96 8.26 -0.33 -9.87
C VAL A 96 8.89 0.96 -9.36
N ALA A 97 8.14 2.05 -9.29
CA ALA A 97 8.67 3.32 -8.77
C ALA A 97 9.08 3.20 -7.30
N CYS A 98 8.28 2.51 -6.48
CA CYS A 98 8.63 2.23 -5.08
C CYS A 98 9.93 1.42 -5.00
N MET A 99 10.05 0.37 -5.81
CA MET A 99 11.23 -0.49 -5.80
C MET A 99 12.49 0.26 -6.23
N ARG A 100 12.38 1.13 -7.23
CA ARG A 100 13.50 1.98 -7.64
C ARG A 100 13.93 2.93 -6.53
N ALA A 101 12.98 3.54 -5.85
CA ALA A 101 13.27 4.42 -4.74
C ALA A 101 13.96 3.67 -3.59
N LEU A 102 13.51 2.44 -3.31
CA LEU A 102 14.17 1.59 -2.31
C LEU A 102 15.60 1.24 -2.72
N GLN A 103 15.82 0.94 -3.99
CA GLN A 103 17.16 0.64 -4.50
C GLN A 103 18.10 1.83 -4.34
N GLU A 104 17.62 3.04 -4.53
CA GLU A 104 18.42 4.25 -4.30
C GLU A 104 18.82 4.38 -2.83
N GLU A 105 18.00 3.84 -1.91
CA GLU A 105 18.28 3.80 -0.47
C GLU A 105 19.09 2.58 -0.06
N LYS A 106 19.62 1.83 -1.04
CA LYS A 106 20.45 0.63 -0.82
C LYS A 106 19.67 -0.54 -0.19
N ILE A 107 18.38 -0.58 -0.39
CA ILE A 107 17.54 -1.69 0.07
C ILE A 107 17.55 -2.78 -0.99
N ASN A 108 17.81 -4.01 -0.59
CA ASN A 108 18.00 -5.13 -1.51
C ASN A 108 16.80 -6.08 -1.61
N LYS A 109 15.78 -5.88 -0.78
CA LYS A 109 14.60 -6.75 -0.80
C LYS A 109 13.39 -6.00 -0.25
N VAL A 110 12.25 -6.22 -0.89
CA VAL A 110 10.97 -5.64 -0.47
C VAL A 110 9.96 -6.78 -0.31
N CYS A 111 9.06 -6.63 0.65
CA CYS A 111 8.00 -7.60 0.89
C CYS A 111 6.65 -6.89 0.97
N LEU A 112 5.60 -7.68 0.95
CA LEU A 112 4.25 -7.20 1.24
C LEU A 112 3.45 -8.36 1.83
N ILE A 113 2.36 -8.01 2.50
CA ILE A 113 1.46 -8.98 3.10
C ILE A 113 0.08 -8.73 2.53
N ALA A 114 -0.55 -9.76 2.00
CA ALA A 114 -1.90 -9.69 1.46
C ALA A 114 -2.78 -10.73 2.13
N PHE A 115 -4.03 -10.39 2.38
CA PHE A 115 -4.98 -11.38 2.88
C PHE A 115 -5.13 -12.51 1.85
N LYS A 116 -5.22 -13.73 2.32
CA LYS A 116 -5.44 -14.88 1.43
C LYS A 116 -6.73 -14.73 0.63
N SER A 117 -7.74 -14.11 1.22
CA SER A 117 -9.04 -13.90 0.58
C SER A 117 -9.02 -12.84 -0.52
N ASN A 118 -7.96 -12.05 -0.61
CA ASN A 118 -7.82 -11.05 -1.67
C ASN A 118 -7.28 -11.70 -2.93
N GLU A 119 -8.15 -12.41 -3.65
CA GLU A 119 -7.76 -13.16 -4.84
C GLU A 119 -7.20 -12.28 -5.95
N LEU A 120 -7.82 -11.12 -6.16
CA LEU A 120 -7.38 -10.18 -7.18
C LEU A 120 -5.98 -9.66 -6.90
N GLY A 121 -5.73 -9.26 -5.64
CA GLY A 121 -4.42 -8.78 -5.23
C GLY A 121 -3.35 -9.86 -5.34
N ASN A 122 -3.65 -11.05 -4.86
CA ASN A 122 -2.70 -12.17 -4.93
C ASN A 122 -2.36 -12.52 -6.37
N HIS A 123 -3.36 -12.54 -7.25
CA HIS A 123 -3.12 -12.77 -8.67
C HIS A 123 -2.21 -11.70 -9.26
N PHE A 124 -2.49 -10.44 -8.93
CA PHE A 124 -1.68 -9.31 -9.39
C PHE A 124 -0.20 -9.47 -9.06
N TRP A 125 0.10 -9.80 -7.80
CA TRP A 125 1.50 -9.92 -7.37
C TRP A 125 2.22 -11.09 -8.03
N LYS A 126 1.53 -12.21 -8.21
CA LYS A 126 2.11 -13.37 -8.92
C LYS A 126 2.40 -13.02 -10.37
N GLU A 127 1.47 -12.36 -11.05
CA GLU A 127 1.65 -11.94 -12.44
C GLU A 127 2.76 -10.89 -12.57
N ALA A 128 2.96 -10.08 -11.56
CA ALA A 128 4.02 -9.06 -11.54
C ALA A 128 5.40 -9.64 -11.23
N GLY A 129 5.50 -10.96 -11.00
CA GLY A 129 6.78 -11.61 -10.78
C GLY A 129 7.24 -11.69 -9.34
N TRP A 130 6.36 -11.43 -8.39
CA TRP A 130 6.69 -11.55 -6.97
C TRP A 130 6.60 -13.00 -6.52
N ASP A 131 7.52 -13.41 -5.65
CA ASP A 131 7.59 -14.78 -5.14
C ASP A 131 6.63 -14.98 -3.98
N PHE A 132 5.71 -15.92 -4.14
CA PHE A 132 4.85 -16.33 -3.04
C PHE A 132 5.65 -17.29 -2.14
N ARG A 133 5.78 -16.94 -0.85
CA ARG A 133 6.64 -17.67 0.09
C ARG A 133 5.80 -18.64 0.94
N GLU A 134 5.73 -19.88 0.49
CA GLU A 134 5.05 -20.95 1.23
C GLU A 134 5.91 -21.49 2.39
N ASP A 135 7.20 -21.21 2.35
CA ASP A 135 8.18 -21.71 3.33
C ASP A 135 8.29 -20.85 4.58
N LEU A 136 7.51 -19.77 4.66
CA LEU A 136 7.56 -18.84 5.80
C LEU A 136 6.26 -18.84 6.55
N ASN A 137 6.37 -18.67 7.87
CA ASN A 137 5.22 -18.36 8.72
C ASN A 137 5.31 -16.88 9.11
N TYR A 138 4.18 -16.20 9.12
CA TYR A 138 4.11 -14.82 9.54
C TYR A 138 3.64 -14.74 10.99
N TYR A 139 4.35 -14.00 11.81
CA TYR A 139 3.99 -13.76 13.20
C TYR A 139 3.92 -12.25 13.43
N ASP A 140 2.88 -11.79 14.11
CA ASP A 140 2.81 -10.40 14.56
C ASP A 140 2.38 -10.35 16.02
N PHE A 141 2.54 -9.20 16.63
CA PHE A 141 2.14 -8.97 18.01
C PHE A 141 1.67 -7.52 18.12
N THR A 142 0.44 -7.33 18.59
CA THR A 142 -0.15 -5.98 18.72
C THR A 142 0.46 -5.28 19.92
N LEU A 143 1.07 -4.13 19.69
CA LEU A 143 1.69 -3.32 20.75
C LEU A 143 0.77 -2.25 21.31
N ASN A 144 -0.27 -1.87 20.56
CA ASN A 144 -1.24 -0.87 20.98
C ASN A 144 -2.65 -1.28 20.56
N GLU A 145 -3.44 -1.70 21.53
CA GLU A 145 -4.82 -2.16 21.30
C GLU A 145 -5.76 -1.07 20.80
N ALA A 146 -5.39 0.21 20.98
CA ALA A 146 -6.21 1.33 20.51
C ALA A 146 -6.10 1.54 18.98
N ASN A 147 -5.14 0.90 18.33
CA ASN A 147 -4.96 0.97 16.87
C ASN A 147 -5.90 -0.02 16.20
N ILE A 148 -7.18 0.32 16.08
CA ILE A 148 -8.23 -0.60 15.65
C ILE A 148 -8.49 -0.54 14.15
N CYS A 149 -9.00 -1.63 13.60
CA CYS A 149 -9.39 -1.71 12.20
C CYS A 149 -10.70 -0.95 11.98
N LEU A 150 -10.69 0.01 11.04
CA LEU A 150 -11.85 0.86 10.74
C LEU A 150 -12.64 0.41 9.53
N LEU A 151 -11.98 -0.22 8.56
CA LEU A 151 -12.62 -0.63 7.32
C LEU A 151 -12.41 -2.11 7.10
N TYR A 152 -13.49 -2.87 7.25
CA TYR A 152 -13.44 -4.31 7.14
C TYR A 152 -14.77 -4.86 6.71
N THR A 153 -14.82 -5.62 5.61
CA THR A 153 -16.09 -6.11 5.06
C THR A 153 -16.66 -7.32 5.79
N SER A 154 -15.80 -8.16 6.36
CA SER A 154 -16.22 -9.37 7.05
C SER A 154 -15.31 -9.61 8.25
N PRO A 155 -15.34 -8.72 9.25
CA PRO A 155 -14.43 -8.84 10.38
C PRO A 155 -14.76 -10.05 11.25
N SER A 156 -13.71 -10.77 11.66
CA SER A 156 -13.79 -11.76 12.72
C SER A 156 -13.04 -11.18 13.91
N PRO A 157 -13.26 -11.69 15.14
CA PRO A 157 -12.48 -11.24 16.29
C PRO A 157 -10.98 -11.38 16.09
N ARG A 158 -10.55 -12.39 15.36
CA ARG A 158 -9.16 -12.64 15.03
C ARG A 158 -8.59 -11.55 14.13
N ASP A 159 -9.35 -11.19 13.09
CA ASP A 159 -8.90 -10.18 12.14
C ASP A 159 -8.83 -8.80 12.78
N LEU A 160 -9.71 -8.51 13.70
CA LEU A 160 -9.74 -7.25 14.41
C LEU A 160 -8.50 -7.07 15.29
N SER A 161 -7.87 -8.16 15.70
CA SER A 161 -6.70 -8.09 16.58
C SER A 161 -5.36 -8.18 15.85
N THR A 162 -5.31 -8.75 14.66
CA THR A 162 -4.03 -9.11 14.02
C THR A 162 -3.73 -8.36 12.74
N SER A 163 -4.70 -7.84 12.07
CA SER A 163 -4.42 -7.16 10.82
C SER A 163 -4.02 -5.68 11.00
#